data_287acc7600f00abd7824d619e6d11d99
#
_entry.id   287acc7600f00abd7824d619e6d11d99
#
_cell.length_a   1.000
_cell.length_b   1.000
_cell.length_c   1.000
_cell.angle_alpha   90.00
_cell.angle_beta   90.00
_cell.angle_gamma   90.00
#
_symmetry.space_group_name_H-M   'P 1'
#
loop_
_entity.id
_entity.type
_entity.pdbx_description
1 polymer ?
#
loop_
_entity_poly.entity_id
_entity_poly.type
_entity_poly.pdbx_seq_one_letter_code
_entity_poly.pdbx_strand_id
1 'polypeptide(L)'
;LIKRKKILILCPYALQRAPGQRFRFEQYVQCLEENGCDVIIAPFLSSHAHTFLYKSKYFLRKSLAVLQGYCGRLKLLFSIRKFDYVFIYREAAPLGPPVFEYLVFLIGKTVVYDFDDAIFLPRASKANKITMFLKCAWKVSYISARANRVSVCNPYLVSWVTAKNDNVTLLPTTVDLAYHIPNDAKKSVVGRKIVVGWTGSHSTVAYLQIVQDAIVQLSKEFDFEFLVICDVDPELLGVKNCRYIPWRLESEISDLNQIDIGLMPVPDGEWELGKVGFKAIQYSAVGAVSVVSDTGSGNEVVEHGKTGFVISNTTEAWKTSIQYLLENPQCVEKMSREARTYIDRKYSVRVNTPVFLSLFDITQAPSEATS
;
A
#
# COMPACT_ATOMS: atom_id res chain seq x y z
N LEU A 1 28.32 -25.37 7.78
CA LEU A 1 27.83 -24.05 7.33
C LEU A 1 26.52 -24.26 6.60
N ILE A 2 25.41 -23.79 7.16
CA ILE A 2 24.10 -23.80 6.48
C ILE A 2 24.25 -22.89 5.26
N LYS A 3 24.00 -23.44 4.06
CA LYS A 3 24.06 -22.67 2.81
C LYS A 3 23.01 -21.57 2.84
N ARG A 4 23.42 -20.30 2.73
CA ARG A 4 22.50 -19.17 2.65
C ARG A 4 21.63 -19.27 1.40
N LYS A 5 20.33 -19.06 1.53
CA LYS A 5 19.40 -19.01 0.40
C LYS A 5 19.60 -17.69 -0.35
N LYS A 6 19.61 -17.76 -1.67
CA LYS A 6 19.78 -16.57 -2.53
C LYS A 6 18.46 -16.18 -3.14
N ILE A 7 18.01 -14.96 -2.85
CA ILE A 7 16.73 -14.43 -3.28
C ILE A 7 16.96 -13.25 -4.22
N LEU A 8 16.40 -13.33 -5.43
CA LEU A 8 16.34 -12.20 -6.36
C LEU A 8 14.95 -11.55 -6.28
N ILE A 9 14.89 -10.27 -5.94
CA ILE A 9 13.65 -9.49 -5.91
C ILE A 9 13.59 -8.61 -7.15
N LEU A 10 12.58 -8.84 -7.98
CA LEU A 10 12.26 -8.03 -9.16
C LEU A 10 11.11 -7.09 -8.82
N CYS A 11 11.30 -5.80 -8.99
CA CYS A 11 10.30 -4.78 -8.68
C CYS A 11 10.31 -3.65 -9.72
N PRO A 12 9.20 -2.90 -9.87
CA PRO A 12 9.11 -1.82 -10.85
C PRO A 12 9.98 -0.61 -10.55
N TYR A 13 10.11 -0.21 -9.29
CA TYR A 13 10.72 1.06 -8.89
C TYR A 13 11.92 0.86 -7.98
N ALA A 14 12.80 1.86 -7.94
CA ALA A 14 13.86 1.92 -6.95
C ALA A 14 13.26 1.97 -5.53
N LEU A 15 14.04 1.48 -4.54
CA LEU A 15 13.62 1.41 -3.15
C LEU A 15 13.16 2.77 -2.61
N GLN A 16 12.21 2.74 -1.69
CA GLN A 16 11.62 3.89 -0.98
C GLN A 16 10.87 4.90 -1.87
N ARG A 17 10.58 4.56 -3.14
CA ARG A 17 9.89 5.45 -4.07
C ARG A 17 8.40 5.19 -4.21
N ALA A 18 7.96 3.96 -3.97
CA ALA A 18 6.56 3.57 -4.12
C ALA A 18 6.02 2.99 -2.81
N PRO A 19 4.93 3.55 -2.24
CA PRO A 19 4.36 3.03 -0.99
C PRO A 19 4.05 1.53 -1.08
N GLY A 20 3.44 1.05 -2.17
CA GLY A 20 3.17 -0.38 -2.34
C GLY A 20 4.42 -1.24 -2.16
N GLN A 21 5.59 -0.88 -2.74
CA GLN A 21 6.83 -1.62 -2.53
C GLN A 21 7.32 -1.57 -1.09
N ARG A 22 7.34 -0.36 -0.50
CA ARG A 22 7.82 -0.13 0.87
C ARG A 22 7.09 -1.03 1.86
N PHE A 23 5.76 -1.09 1.77
CA PHE A 23 4.89 -1.76 2.73
C PHE A 23 4.54 -3.20 2.36
N ARG A 24 5.02 -3.70 1.21
CA ARG A 24 4.87 -5.11 0.81
C ARG A 24 6.11 -5.92 1.10
N PHE A 25 7.25 -5.59 0.53
CA PHE A 25 8.45 -6.42 0.66
C PHE A 25 9.68 -5.69 1.21
N GLU A 26 9.83 -4.36 0.98
CA GLU A 26 11.05 -3.65 1.37
C GLU A 26 11.31 -3.73 2.88
N GLN A 27 10.25 -3.62 3.69
CA GLN A 27 10.34 -3.70 5.16
C GLN A 27 10.69 -5.08 5.69
N TYR A 28 10.64 -6.13 4.85
CA TYR A 28 11.02 -7.50 5.23
C TYR A 28 12.42 -7.89 4.77
N VAL A 29 13.12 -7.06 4.00
CA VAL A 29 14.44 -7.40 3.45
C VAL A 29 15.44 -7.69 4.56
N GLN A 30 15.51 -6.82 5.57
CA GLN A 30 16.39 -7.02 6.71
C GLN A 30 16.10 -8.35 7.41
N CYS A 31 14.82 -8.66 7.62
CA CYS A 31 14.43 -9.93 8.24
C CYS A 31 14.86 -11.17 7.41
N LEU A 32 14.80 -11.12 6.08
CA LEU A 32 15.34 -12.19 5.23
C LEU A 32 16.85 -12.36 5.45
N GLU A 33 17.61 -11.26 5.51
CA GLU A 33 19.05 -11.28 5.70
C GLU A 33 19.44 -11.84 7.08
N GLU A 34 18.71 -11.44 8.13
CA GLU A 34 18.87 -11.94 9.51
C GLU A 34 18.54 -13.44 9.61
N ASN A 35 17.61 -13.95 8.78
CA ASN A 35 17.29 -15.37 8.70
C ASN A 35 18.12 -16.14 7.66
N GLY A 36 19.32 -15.66 7.34
CA GLY A 36 20.32 -16.38 6.57
C GLY A 36 20.11 -16.36 5.06
N CYS A 37 19.49 -15.32 4.52
CA CYS A 37 19.36 -15.11 3.09
C CYS A 37 20.36 -14.09 2.55
N ASP A 38 20.74 -14.27 1.29
CA ASP A 38 21.44 -13.26 0.48
C ASP A 38 20.39 -12.65 -0.47
N VAL A 39 20.00 -11.40 -0.24
CA VAL A 39 18.94 -10.73 -1.01
C VAL A 39 19.56 -9.78 -2.03
N ILE A 40 19.15 -9.92 -3.29
CA ILE A 40 19.50 -8.97 -4.36
C ILE A 40 18.22 -8.35 -4.88
N ILE A 41 18.11 -7.02 -4.79
CA ILE A 41 16.96 -6.27 -5.29
C ILE A 41 17.32 -5.65 -6.63
N ALA A 42 16.50 -5.91 -7.63
CA ALA A 42 16.69 -5.46 -8.99
C ALA A 42 15.47 -4.65 -9.46
N PRO A 43 15.44 -3.34 -9.23
CA PRO A 43 14.38 -2.48 -9.75
C PRO A 43 14.46 -2.35 -11.27
N PHE A 44 13.29 -2.24 -11.92
CA PHE A 44 13.23 -2.01 -13.38
C PHE A 44 13.61 -0.57 -13.73
N LEU A 45 13.10 0.41 -12.97
CA LEU A 45 13.42 1.82 -13.13
C LEU A 45 14.40 2.29 -12.05
N SER A 46 15.40 3.06 -12.45
CA SER A 46 16.35 3.69 -11.53
C SER A 46 15.68 4.83 -10.74
N SER A 47 16.31 5.23 -9.62
CA SER A 47 15.88 6.40 -8.83
C SER A 47 15.81 7.67 -9.68
N HIS A 48 16.79 7.85 -10.60
CA HIS A 48 16.79 8.99 -11.52
C HIS A 48 15.58 8.96 -12.47
N ALA A 49 15.24 7.80 -13.03
CA ALA A 49 14.08 7.66 -13.91
C ALA A 49 12.77 8.06 -13.22
N HIS A 50 12.62 7.77 -11.92
CA HIS A 50 11.45 8.13 -11.14
C HIS A 50 11.20 9.64 -11.08
N THR A 51 12.23 10.48 -11.10
CA THR A 51 12.10 11.95 -11.00
C THR A 51 11.35 12.60 -12.17
N PHE A 52 11.30 11.94 -13.32
CA PHE A 52 10.60 12.44 -14.50
C PHE A 52 9.47 11.52 -15.01
N LEU A 53 9.24 10.39 -14.35
CA LEU A 53 8.25 9.39 -14.77
C LEU A 53 6.85 10.01 -14.96
N TYR A 54 6.40 10.82 -14.03
CA TYR A 54 5.07 11.42 -14.01
C TYR A 54 4.99 12.80 -14.72
N LYS A 55 6.12 13.32 -15.22
CA LYS A 55 6.15 14.61 -15.94
C LYS A 55 5.84 14.43 -17.44
N SER A 56 4.94 15.20 -18.00
CA SER A 56 4.50 15.06 -19.41
C SER A 56 5.60 15.26 -20.46
N LYS A 57 6.57 16.11 -20.20
CA LYS A 57 7.57 16.62 -21.17
C LYS A 57 8.77 15.70 -21.48
N TYR A 58 8.93 14.54 -20.85
CA TYR A 58 10.16 13.74 -20.94
C TYR A 58 10.01 12.41 -21.68
N PHE A 59 9.27 12.40 -22.80
CA PHE A 59 8.97 11.17 -23.51
C PHE A 59 10.23 10.36 -23.91
N LEU A 60 11.21 10.98 -24.55
CA LEU A 60 12.47 10.31 -24.94
C LEU A 60 13.25 9.74 -23.76
N ARG A 61 13.33 10.52 -22.66
CA ARG A 61 14.02 10.04 -21.44
C ARG A 61 13.28 8.85 -20.79
N LYS A 62 11.95 8.87 -20.83
CA LYS A 62 11.14 7.74 -20.34
C LYS A 62 11.36 6.49 -21.20
N SER A 63 11.35 6.65 -22.53
CA SER A 63 11.61 5.54 -23.46
C SER A 63 13.00 4.95 -23.26
N LEU A 64 14.02 5.80 -23.07
CA LEU A 64 15.38 5.36 -22.77
C LEU A 64 15.48 4.62 -21.43
N ALA A 65 14.83 5.13 -20.37
CA ALA A 65 14.79 4.48 -19.07
C ALA A 65 14.11 3.10 -19.13
N VAL A 66 13.04 2.96 -19.90
CA VAL A 66 12.37 1.68 -20.14
C VAL A 66 13.30 0.72 -20.89
N LEU A 67 13.99 1.18 -21.93
CA LEU A 67 14.95 0.37 -22.68
C LEU A 67 16.11 -0.11 -21.78
N GLN A 68 16.64 0.79 -20.94
CA GLN A 68 17.68 0.43 -19.94
C GLN A 68 17.17 -0.63 -18.98
N GLY A 69 15.91 -0.51 -18.52
CA GLY A 69 15.26 -1.51 -17.69
C GLY A 69 15.21 -2.89 -18.36
N TYR A 70 14.81 -2.96 -19.62
CA TYR A 70 14.81 -4.23 -20.40
C TYR A 70 16.22 -4.80 -20.55
N CYS A 71 17.21 -3.97 -20.91
CA CYS A 71 18.60 -4.41 -20.98
C CYS A 71 19.10 -4.97 -19.63
N GLY A 72 18.71 -4.32 -18.52
CA GLY A 72 19.00 -4.81 -17.16
C GLY A 72 18.36 -6.18 -16.90
N ARG A 73 17.09 -6.37 -17.27
CA ARG A 73 16.40 -7.67 -17.15
C ARG A 73 17.07 -8.77 -17.97
N LEU A 74 17.45 -8.47 -19.22
CA LEU A 74 18.15 -9.44 -20.08
C LEU A 74 19.50 -9.85 -19.48
N LYS A 75 20.27 -8.90 -18.94
CA LYS A 75 21.53 -9.21 -18.24
C LYS A 75 21.32 -10.12 -17.03
N LEU A 76 20.25 -9.92 -16.28
CA LEU A 76 19.90 -10.74 -15.11
C LEU A 76 19.63 -12.20 -15.48
N LEU A 77 19.11 -12.50 -16.68
CA LEU A 77 18.86 -13.89 -17.11
C LEU A 77 20.11 -14.75 -17.08
N PHE A 78 21.28 -14.18 -17.40
CA PHE A 78 22.55 -14.92 -17.35
C PHE A 78 22.97 -15.31 -15.93
N SER A 79 22.49 -14.58 -14.92
CA SER A 79 22.82 -14.84 -13.51
C SER A 79 21.69 -15.50 -12.73
N ILE A 80 20.49 -15.63 -13.30
CA ILE A 80 19.29 -16.06 -12.57
C ILE A 80 19.43 -17.46 -11.97
N ARG A 81 20.25 -18.34 -12.61
CA ARG A 81 20.54 -19.68 -12.09
C ARG A 81 21.26 -19.68 -10.74
N LYS A 82 21.88 -18.58 -10.35
CA LYS A 82 22.59 -18.44 -9.06
C LYS A 82 21.64 -18.27 -7.87
N PHE A 83 20.37 -17.94 -8.11
CA PHE A 83 19.36 -17.72 -7.09
C PHE A 83 18.56 -18.99 -6.83
N ASP A 84 18.11 -19.16 -5.60
CA ASP A 84 17.20 -20.23 -5.20
C ASP A 84 15.74 -19.79 -5.44
N TYR A 85 15.44 -18.52 -5.19
CA TYR A 85 14.11 -17.93 -5.38
C TYR A 85 14.18 -16.67 -6.24
N VAL A 86 13.11 -16.45 -7.03
CA VAL A 86 12.84 -15.19 -7.73
C VAL A 86 11.50 -14.65 -7.23
N PHE A 87 11.55 -13.56 -6.49
CA PHE A 87 10.36 -12.83 -6.05
C PHE A 87 10.02 -11.74 -7.06
N ILE A 88 8.80 -11.74 -7.56
CA ILE A 88 8.31 -10.75 -8.54
C ILE A 88 7.21 -9.96 -7.89
N TYR A 89 7.48 -8.67 -7.59
CA TYR A 89 6.46 -7.74 -7.12
C TYR A 89 5.77 -7.08 -8.30
N ARG A 90 4.46 -7.30 -8.43
CA ARG A 90 3.58 -6.84 -9.51
C ARG A 90 3.99 -7.32 -10.91
N GLU A 91 5.17 -6.94 -11.38
CA GLU A 91 5.66 -7.25 -12.72
C GLU A 91 7.19 -7.10 -12.82
N ALA A 92 7.84 -7.97 -13.57
CA ALA A 92 9.26 -7.85 -13.83
C ALA A 92 9.55 -6.73 -14.84
N ALA A 93 8.62 -6.48 -15.78
CA ALA A 93 8.69 -5.40 -16.75
C ALA A 93 7.30 -4.72 -16.89
N PRO A 94 7.22 -3.37 -16.88
CA PRO A 94 5.95 -2.64 -16.81
C PRO A 94 5.15 -2.66 -18.10
N LEU A 95 5.78 -2.91 -19.23
CA LEU A 95 5.15 -2.90 -20.54
C LEU A 95 5.38 -4.22 -21.28
N GLY A 96 4.49 -4.53 -22.22
CA GLY A 96 4.58 -5.71 -23.07
C GLY A 96 4.16 -7.02 -22.39
N PRO A 97 4.20 -8.11 -23.15
CA PRO A 97 3.89 -9.45 -22.68
C PRO A 97 4.93 -9.95 -21.65
N PRO A 98 4.63 -10.99 -20.87
CA PRO A 98 5.48 -11.51 -19.81
C PRO A 98 6.66 -12.35 -20.33
N VAL A 99 7.42 -11.80 -21.28
CA VAL A 99 8.54 -12.53 -21.91
C VAL A 99 9.65 -12.84 -20.92
N PHE A 100 9.98 -11.87 -20.06
CA PHE A 100 11.00 -12.06 -19.04
C PHE A 100 10.56 -13.11 -18.01
N GLU A 101 9.34 -13.01 -17.53
CA GLU A 101 8.74 -13.97 -16.61
C GLU A 101 8.68 -15.38 -17.23
N TYR A 102 8.30 -15.48 -18.49
CA TYR A 102 8.33 -16.74 -19.23
C TYR A 102 9.73 -17.38 -19.23
N LEU A 103 10.77 -16.60 -19.51
CA LEU A 103 12.15 -17.08 -19.50
C LEU A 103 12.60 -17.51 -18.08
N VAL A 104 12.15 -16.82 -17.04
CA VAL A 104 12.40 -17.21 -15.64
C VAL A 104 11.77 -18.57 -15.34
N PHE A 105 10.52 -18.79 -15.76
CA PHE A 105 9.86 -20.09 -15.60
C PHE A 105 10.58 -21.22 -16.37
N LEU A 106 11.04 -20.97 -17.59
CA LEU A 106 11.82 -21.94 -18.37
C LEU A 106 13.14 -22.33 -17.70
N ILE A 107 13.78 -21.42 -16.98
CA ILE A 107 15.00 -21.71 -16.23
C ILE A 107 14.72 -22.61 -15.01
N GLY A 108 13.46 -22.80 -14.63
CA GLY A 108 13.01 -23.70 -13.57
C GLY A 108 13.36 -23.21 -12.16
N LYS A 109 13.30 -21.89 -11.92
CA LYS A 109 13.46 -21.32 -10.58
C LYS A 109 12.15 -21.28 -9.81
N THR A 110 12.25 -21.36 -8.48
CA THR A 110 11.09 -21.15 -7.62
C THR A 110 10.69 -19.68 -7.67
N VAL A 111 9.52 -19.40 -8.26
CA VAL A 111 8.98 -18.07 -8.43
C VAL A 111 7.91 -17.81 -7.37
N VAL A 112 8.10 -16.73 -6.61
CA VAL A 112 7.10 -16.14 -5.71
C VAL A 112 6.57 -14.89 -6.38
N TYR A 113 5.28 -14.84 -6.66
CA TYR A 113 4.62 -13.70 -7.28
C TYR A 113 3.79 -12.95 -6.25
N ASP A 114 3.98 -11.63 -6.14
CA ASP A 114 3.31 -10.78 -5.16
C ASP A 114 2.65 -9.57 -5.81
N PHE A 115 1.40 -9.29 -5.44
CA PHE A 115 0.72 -8.05 -5.84
C PHE A 115 -0.36 -7.63 -4.84
N ASP A 116 -0.65 -6.33 -4.80
CA ASP A 116 -1.44 -5.65 -3.77
C ASP A 116 -2.60 -4.79 -4.31
N ASP A 117 -2.88 -4.84 -5.62
CA ASP A 117 -3.99 -4.16 -6.29
C ASP A 117 -4.59 -5.07 -7.36
N ALA A 118 -5.81 -4.79 -7.83
CA ALA A 118 -6.45 -5.51 -8.94
C ALA A 118 -5.79 -5.20 -10.30
N ILE A 119 -4.46 -5.34 -10.40
CA ILE A 119 -3.65 -4.97 -11.58
C ILE A 119 -3.97 -5.79 -12.85
N PHE A 120 -4.75 -6.85 -12.71
CA PHE A 120 -5.31 -7.63 -13.82
C PHE A 120 -6.49 -6.93 -14.50
N LEU A 121 -7.08 -5.92 -13.86
CA LEU A 121 -8.12 -5.11 -14.48
C LEU A 121 -7.51 -3.99 -15.31
N PRO A 122 -7.98 -3.76 -16.53
CA PRO A 122 -7.51 -2.65 -17.34
C PRO A 122 -8.00 -1.31 -16.73
N ARG A 123 -7.09 -0.52 -16.19
CA ARG A 123 -7.40 0.83 -15.73
C ARG A 123 -7.02 1.85 -16.80
N ALA A 124 -8.03 2.41 -17.47
CA ALA A 124 -7.84 3.50 -18.44
C ALA A 124 -8.00 4.85 -17.74
N SER A 125 -6.95 5.69 -17.75
CA SER A 125 -7.20 7.12 -17.83
C SER A 125 -7.63 7.43 -19.27
N LYS A 126 -8.64 8.30 -19.47
CA LYS A 126 -9.16 8.66 -20.81
C LYS A 126 -8.06 9.09 -21.82
N ALA A 127 -6.88 9.44 -21.32
CA ALA A 127 -5.77 9.96 -22.11
C ALA A 127 -4.78 8.91 -22.68
N ASN A 128 -4.85 7.60 -22.30
CA ASN A 128 -3.78 6.66 -22.61
C ASN A 128 -4.23 5.23 -22.98
N LYS A 129 -5.13 5.09 -23.97
CA LYS A 129 -5.56 3.78 -24.49
C LYS A 129 -4.38 2.92 -25.01
N ILE A 130 -3.36 3.55 -25.61
CA ILE A 130 -2.16 2.86 -26.13
C ILE A 130 -1.33 2.29 -24.97
N THR A 131 -1.12 3.05 -23.90
CA THR A 131 -0.38 2.57 -22.73
C THR A 131 -1.12 1.43 -22.03
N MET A 132 -2.45 1.46 -21.99
CA MET A 132 -3.28 0.38 -21.47
C MET A 132 -3.10 -0.92 -22.26
N PHE A 133 -3.11 -0.85 -23.59
CA PHE A 133 -2.85 -2.01 -24.45
C PHE A 133 -1.43 -2.55 -24.23
N LEU A 134 -0.43 -1.66 -24.16
CA LEU A 134 0.96 -2.04 -23.93
C LEU A 134 1.23 -2.62 -22.54
N LYS A 135 0.39 -2.34 -21.53
CA LYS A 135 0.52 -2.94 -20.20
C LYS A 135 0.21 -4.43 -20.15
N CYS A 136 -0.52 -4.95 -21.15
CA CYS A 136 -0.85 -6.39 -21.20
C CYS A 136 -1.39 -6.92 -19.89
N ALA A 137 -2.50 -6.35 -19.36
CA ALA A 137 -3.05 -6.71 -18.04
C ALA A 137 -3.27 -8.22 -17.86
N TRP A 138 -3.53 -8.96 -18.95
CA TRP A 138 -3.64 -10.41 -18.97
C TRP A 138 -2.37 -11.15 -18.46
N LYS A 139 -1.19 -10.49 -18.50
CA LYS A 139 0.06 -11.09 -17.99
C LYS A 139 -0.01 -11.46 -16.52
N VAL A 140 -0.80 -10.72 -15.72
CA VAL A 140 -1.01 -11.01 -14.30
C VAL A 140 -1.63 -12.40 -14.11
N SER A 141 -2.65 -12.73 -14.93
CA SER A 141 -3.24 -14.07 -14.93
C SER A 141 -2.24 -15.15 -15.35
N TYR A 142 -1.43 -14.88 -16.38
CA TYR A 142 -0.39 -15.78 -16.87
C TYR A 142 0.68 -16.06 -15.81
N ILE A 143 1.16 -15.02 -15.11
CA ILE A 143 2.19 -15.15 -14.06
C ILE A 143 1.60 -15.87 -12.86
N SER A 144 0.39 -15.48 -12.41
CA SER A 144 -0.29 -16.12 -11.28
C SER A 144 -0.47 -17.62 -11.49
N ALA A 145 -0.89 -18.04 -12.67
CA ALA A 145 -1.11 -19.45 -12.99
C ALA A 145 0.18 -20.29 -13.01
N ARG A 146 1.36 -19.70 -13.19
CA ARG A 146 2.64 -20.39 -13.33
C ARG A 146 3.59 -20.21 -12.15
N ALA A 147 3.37 -19.21 -11.31
CA ALA A 147 4.18 -19.01 -10.12
C ALA A 147 4.07 -20.22 -9.18
N ASN A 148 5.17 -20.58 -8.53
CA ASN A 148 5.19 -21.64 -7.53
C ASN A 148 4.38 -21.25 -6.29
N ARG A 149 4.34 -19.93 -5.98
CA ARG A 149 3.55 -19.35 -4.90
C ARG A 149 3.08 -17.96 -5.32
N VAL A 150 1.87 -17.61 -4.91
CA VAL A 150 1.33 -16.26 -5.13
C VAL A 150 0.94 -15.68 -3.77
N SER A 151 1.43 -14.48 -3.44
CA SER A 151 0.99 -13.73 -2.27
C SER A 151 0.17 -12.52 -2.68
N VAL A 152 -0.94 -12.31 -2.00
CA VAL A 152 -1.87 -11.19 -2.24
C VAL A 152 -2.38 -10.64 -0.92
N CYS A 153 -2.92 -9.43 -0.95
CA CYS A 153 -3.11 -8.64 0.25
C CYS A 153 -4.51 -8.71 0.85
N ASN A 154 -5.52 -9.22 0.15
CA ASN A 154 -6.90 -9.28 0.63
C ASN A 154 -7.67 -10.49 0.09
N PRO A 155 -8.82 -10.85 0.68
CA PRO A 155 -9.63 -12.01 0.28
C PRO A 155 -10.17 -11.93 -1.16
N TYR A 156 -10.48 -10.73 -1.68
CA TYR A 156 -10.91 -10.57 -3.07
C TYR A 156 -9.83 -11.06 -4.05
N LEU A 157 -8.59 -10.64 -3.82
CA LEU A 157 -7.45 -11.08 -4.63
C LEU A 157 -7.14 -12.56 -4.42
N VAL A 158 -7.29 -13.09 -3.20
CA VAL A 158 -7.16 -14.53 -2.93
C VAL A 158 -8.14 -15.31 -3.79
N SER A 159 -9.43 -14.95 -3.78
CA SER A 159 -10.46 -15.61 -4.59
C SER A 159 -10.13 -15.57 -6.09
N TRP A 160 -9.62 -14.43 -6.57
CA TRP A 160 -9.23 -14.29 -7.98
C TRP A 160 -8.03 -15.18 -8.35
N VAL A 161 -7.04 -15.31 -7.46
CA VAL A 161 -5.85 -16.15 -7.68
C VAL A 161 -6.19 -17.62 -7.58
N THR A 162 -6.97 -18.05 -6.58
CA THR A 162 -7.33 -19.45 -6.34
C THR A 162 -7.98 -20.10 -7.56
N ALA A 163 -8.70 -19.33 -8.38
CA ALA A 163 -9.20 -19.80 -9.68
C ALA A 163 -8.12 -20.18 -10.70
N LYS A 164 -6.82 -19.94 -10.41
CA LYS A 164 -5.68 -20.11 -11.33
C LYS A 164 -4.50 -20.84 -10.69
N ASN A 165 -4.35 -20.76 -9.38
CA ASN A 165 -3.22 -21.31 -8.64
C ASN A 165 -3.64 -21.64 -7.21
N ASP A 166 -3.48 -22.89 -6.80
CA ASP A 166 -3.86 -23.35 -5.45
C ASP A 166 -2.87 -22.89 -4.38
N ASN A 167 -1.63 -22.52 -4.76
CA ASN A 167 -0.58 -22.06 -3.85
C ASN A 167 -0.67 -20.55 -3.61
N VAL A 168 -1.80 -20.08 -3.10
CA VAL A 168 -2.03 -18.68 -2.76
C VAL A 168 -1.90 -18.46 -1.25
N THR A 169 -1.22 -17.37 -0.89
CA THR A 169 -1.03 -16.93 0.50
C THR A 169 -1.64 -15.55 0.68
N LEU A 170 -2.53 -15.41 1.66
CA LEU A 170 -2.98 -14.09 2.12
C LEU A 170 -1.86 -13.48 2.97
N LEU A 171 -1.23 -12.45 2.45
CA LEU A 171 -0.27 -11.62 3.15
C LEU A 171 -0.77 -10.18 3.09
N PRO A 172 -1.34 -9.61 4.14
CA PRO A 172 -1.83 -8.24 4.12
C PRO A 172 -0.68 -7.24 3.89
N THR A 173 -1.00 -6.06 3.41
CA THR A 173 -0.04 -4.95 3.47
C THR A 173 0.11 -4.52 4.91
N THR A 174 1.34 -4.37 5.37
CA THR A 174 1.65 -4.23 6.79
C THR A 174 2.37 -2.92 7.09
N VAL A 175 2.40 -2.57 8.37
CA VAL A 175 3.14 -1.41 8.87
C VAL A 175 4.15 -1.85 9.94
N ASP A 176 5.31 -1.23 9.93
CA ASP A 176 6.25 -1.32 11.05
C ASP A 176 5.81 -0.33 12.13
N LEU A 177 5.43 -0.86 13.29
CA LEU A 177 5.00 -0.05 14.43
C LEU A 177 6.17 0.61 15.19
N ALA A 178 7.40 0.18 14.93
CA ALA A 178 8.59 0.89 15.40
C ALA A 178 8.87 2.15 14.58
N TYR A 179 8.41 2.17 13.31
CA TYR A 179 8.46 3.35 12.45
C TYR A 179 7.21 4.24 12.62
N HIS A 180 6.01 3.64 12.72
CA HIS A 180 4.74 4.36 12.92
C HIS A 180 4.47 4.59 14.41
N ILE A 181 5.29 5.45 15.03
CA ILE A 181 5.17 5.76 16.47
C ILE A 181 4.16 6.91 16.63
N PRO A 182 3.12 6.72 17.49
CA PRO A 182 2.24 7.81 17.89
C PRO A 182 3.02 8.90 18.62
N ASN A 183 2.70 10.15 18.36
CA ASN A 183 3.29 11.27 19.08
C ASN A 183 2.71 11.33 20.51
N ASP A 184 3.58 11.28 21.51
CA ASP A 184 3.18 11.39 22.93
C ASP A 184 2.45 12.70 23.27
N ALA A 185 2.75 13.79 22.57
CA ALA A 185 2.03 15.07 22.73
C ALA A 185 0.55 14.98 22.31
N LYS A 186 0.14 13.89 21.63
CA LYS A 186 -1.20 13.64 21.11
C LYS A 186 -2.08 12.81 22.05
N LYS A 187 -1.68 12.62 23.29
CA LYS A 187 -2.34 11.70 24.24
C LYS A 187 -3.80 12.04 24.54
N SER A 188 -4.22 13.29 24.35
CA SER A 188 -5.61 13.68 24.50
C SER A 188 -6.09 14.57 23.36
N VAL A 189 -7.27 14.26 22.84
CA VAL A 189 -8.02 15.12 21.90
C VAL A 189 -9.06 15.97 22.64
N VAL A 190 -9.30 15.68 23.94
CA VAL A 190 -10.23 16.41 24.79
C VAL A 190 -9.67 17.81 25.09
N GLY A 191 -10.47 18.83 24.84
CA GLY A 191 -10.11 20.22 25.16
C GLY A 191 -9.22 20.91 24.11
N ARG A 192 -8.94 20.28 22.99
CA ARG A 192 -8.25 20.91 21.86
C ARG A 192 -9.00 20.75 20.55
N LYS A 193 -8.59 21.51 19.54
CA LYS A 193 -9.14 21.42 18.20
C LYS A 193 -8.79 20.07 17.57
N ILE A 194 -9.81 19.35 17.10
CA ILE A 194 -9.67 18.07 16.42
C ILE A 194 -9.20 18.31 14.98
N VAL A 195 -8.30 17.44 14.51
CA VAL A 195 -7.82 17.43 13.13
C VAL A 195 -8.44 16.25 12.40
N VAL A 196 -9.35 16.54 11.47
CA VAL A 196 -9.87 15.59 10.50
C VAL A 196 -8.93 15.60 9.30
N GLY A 197 -8.44 14.46 8.85
CA GLY A 197 -7.43 14.48 7.79
C GLY A 197 -7.56 13.39 6.75
N TRP A 198 -6.93 13.66 5.60
CA TRP A 198 -6.79 12.70 4.53
C TRP A 198 -5.35 12.70 4.01
N THR A 199 -4.80 11.50 3.76
CA THR A 199 -3.52 11.34 3.06
C THR A 199 -3.71 10.57 1.76
N GLY A 200 -2.94 10.90 0.74
CA GLY A 200 -3.00 10.20 -0.54
C GLY A 200 -2.02 10.71 -1.57
N SER A 201 -2.33 10.47 -2.84
CA SER A 201 -1.54 10.89 -3.98
C SER A 201 -2.43 11.45 -5.09
N HIS A 202 -1.79 12.06 -6.11
CA HIS A 202 -2.48 12.53 -7.32
C HIS A 202 -3.41 11.47 -7.95
N SER A 203 -3.14 10.19 -7.76
CA SER A 203 -3.98 9.10 -8.30
C SER A 203 -5.26 8.84 -7.50
N THR A 204 -5.34 9.32 -6.27
CA THR A 204 -6.48 9.09 -5.37
C THR A 204 -7.11 10.39 -4.84
N VAL A 205 -6.54 11.55 -5.16
CA VAL A 205 -7.06 12.86 -4.70
C VAL A 205 -8.51 13.10 -5.13
N ALA A 206 -8.91 12.59 -6.29
CA ALA A 206 -10.31 12.68 -6.76
C ALA A 206 -11.32 11.98 -5.83
N TYR A 207 -10.87 11.05 -4.98
CA TYR A 207 -11.74 10.37 -4.01
C TYR A 207 -12.23 11.31 -2.89
N LEU A 208 -11.55 12.44 -2.68
CA LEU A 208 -12.01 13.49 -1.74
C LEU A 208 -13.37 14.06 -2.12
N GLN A 209 -13.76 14.00 -3.38
CA GLN A 209 -15.08 14.44 -3.84
C GLN A 209 -16.23 13.69 -3.14
N ILE A 210 -16.00 12.43 -2.71
CA ILE A 210 -17.00 11.62 -2.00
C ILE A 210 -17.36 12.25 -0.64
N VAL A 211 -16.39 12.88 0.03
CA VAL A 211 -16.55 13.43 1.38
C VAL A 211 -16.66 14.95 1.40
N GLN A 212 -16.40 15.62 0.28
CA GLN A 212 -16.26 17.07 0.22
C GLN A 212 -17.49 17.80 0.76
N ASP A 213 -18.69 17.40 0.33
CA ASP A 213 -19.93 18.06 0.77
C ASP A 213 -20.17 17.89 2.28
N ALA A 214 -19.88 16.72 2.83
CA ALA A 214 -19.98 16.47 4.28
C ALA A 214 -19.00 17.37 5.05
N ILE A 215 -17.75 17.46 4.61
CA ILE A 215 -16.72 18.31 5.23
C ILE A 215 -17.08 19.79 5.13
N VAL A 216 -17.59 20.25 3.97
CA VAL A 216 -18.05 21.64 3.80
C VAL A 216 -19.19 21.97 4.78
N GLN A 217 -20.17 21.08 4.94
CA GLN A 217 -21.27 21.28 5.89
C GLN A 217 -20.76 21.31 7.33
N LEU A 218 -20.00 20.31 7.74
CA LEU A 218 -19.43 20.20 9.09
C LEU A 218 -18.53 21.38 9.44
N SER A 219 -17.74 21.90 8.50
CA SER A 219 -16.86 23.05 8.73
C SER A 219 -17.60 24.37 9.01
N LYS A 220 -18.90 24.43 8.75
CA LYS A 220 -19.76 25.56 9.11
C LYS A 220 -20.33 25.44 10.52
N GLU A 221 -20.51 24.20 10.99
CA GLU A 221 -21.20 23.87 12.25
C GLU A 221 -20.19 23.60 13.39
N PHE A 222 -18.98 23.09 13.07
CA PHE A 222 -17.98 22.68 14.06
C PHE A 222 -16.64 23.38 13.83
N ASP A 223 -15.89 23.64 14.91
CA ASP A 223 -14.53 24.15 14.85
C ASP A 223 -13.51 23.00 14.86
N PHE A 224 -13.15 22.52 13.68
CA PHE A 224 -12.07 21.54 13.47
C PHE A 224 -11.14 22.01 12.35
N GLU A 225 -9.96 21.42 12.28
CA GLU A 225 -9.05 21.61 11.14
C GLU A 225 -9.23 20.45 10.14
N PHE A 226 -9.31 20.74 8.83
CA PHE A 226 -9.24 19.72 7.79
C PHE A 226 -7.84 19.71 7.19
N LEU A 227 -7.10 18.61 7.40
CA LEU A 227 -5.72 18.45 6.94
C LEU A 227 -5.64 17.51 5.72
N VAL A 228 -5.03 17.99 4.64
CA VAL A 228 -4.74 17.16 3.45
C VAL A 228 -3.24 16.99 3.28
N ILE A 229 -2.77 15.74 3.26
CA ILE A 229 -1.37 15.37 3.02
C ILE A 229 -1.30 14.65 1.67
N CYS A 230 -0.74 15.30 0.64
CA CYS A 230 -0.75 14.78 -0.74
C CYS A 230 0.44 15.33 -1.54
N ASP A 231 0.80 14.67 -2.64
CA ASP A 231 1.81 15.14 -3.60
C ASP A 231 1.27 16.25 -4.54
N VAL A 232 -0.04 16.52 -4.51
CA VAL A 232 -0.70 17.62 -5.23
C VAL A 232 -1.70 18.32 -4.33
N ASP A 233 -1.82 19.64 -4.45
CA ASP A 233 -2.85 20.42 -3.75
C ASP A 233 -4.22 20.12 -4.37
N PRO A 234 -5.20 19.63 -3.57
CA PRO A 234 -6.55 19.33 -4.08
C PRO A 234 -7.41 20.55 -4.33
N GLU A 235 -7.00 21.76 -3.93
CA GLU A 235 -7.76 23.02 -4.06
C GLU A 235 -9.22 22.88 -3.59
N LEU A 236 -9.43 22.38 -2.36
CA LEU A 236 -10.77 22.12 -1.81
C LEU A 236 -11.51 23.43 -1.52
N LEU A 237 -12.44 23.76 -2.38
CA LEU A 237 -13.26 24.98 -2.25
C LEU A 237 -14.34 24.80 -1.16
N GLY A 238 -14.57 25.85 -0.38
CA GLY A 238 -15.66 25.93 0.58
C GLY A 238 -15.42 25.26 1.93
N VAL A 239 -14.30 24.59 2.15
CA VAL A 239 -13.92 24.01 3.44
C VAL A 239 -13.24 25.08 4.30
N LYS A 240 -13.83 25.42 5.46
CA LYS A 240 -13.18 26.31 6.43
C LYS A 240 -12.03 25.59 7.12
N ASN A 241 -10.98 26.34 7.48
CA ASN A 241 -9.79 25.81 8.18
C ASN A 241 -9.17 24.60 7.48
N CYS A 242 -9.09 24.62 6.13
CA CYS A 242 -8.41 23.61 5.35
C CYS A 242 -6.91 23.94 5.27
N ARG A 243 -6.07 22.96 5.60
CA ARG A 243 -4.61 23.07 5.48
C ARG A 243 -4.08 21.95 4.60
N TYR A 244 -3.19 22.29 3.69
CA TYR A 244 -2.47 21.36 2.81
C TYR A 244 -1.02 21.23 3.22
N ILE A 245 -0.51 19.98 3.26
CA ILE A 245 0.91 19.66 3.44
C ILE A 245 1.36 18.84 2.24
N PRO A 246 2.38 19.27 1.48
CA PRO A 246 3.00 18.45 0.44
C PRO A 246 3.61 17.19 1.07
N TRP A 247 3.18 16.02 0.61
CA TRP A 247 3.71 14.75 1.11
C TRP A 247 5.22 14.62 0.87
N ARG A 248 5.95 14.25 1.90
CA ARG A 248 7.38 13.94 1.86
C ARG A 248 7.66 12.71 2.70
N LEU A 249 8.62 11.89 2.24
CA LEU A 249 9.00 10.68 2.97
C LEU A 249 9.54 10.99 4.36
N GLU A 250 10.35 12.03 4.46
CA GLU A 250 11.05 12.43 5.68
C GLU A 250 10.08 12.91 6.79
N SER A 251 8.94 13.46 6.41
CA SER A 251 7.92 13.97 7.34
C SER A 251 6.65 13.10 7.40
N GLU A 252 6.60 11.99 6.67
CA GLU A 252 5.39 11.15 6.54
C GLU A 252 4.76 10.83 7.91
N ILE A 253 5.54 10.37 8.87
CA ILE A 253 5.02 9.97 10.19
C ILE A 253 4.66 11.17 11.04
N SER A 254 5.47 12.23 11.04
CA SER A 254 5.16 13.46 11.77
C SER A 254 3.91 14.17 11.24
N ASP A 255 3.69 14.11 9.92
CA ASP A 255 2.50 14.67 9.28
C ASP A 255 1.26 13.83 9.58
N LEU A 256 1.35 12.50 9.46
CA LEU A 256 0.27 11.58 9.83
C LEU A 256 -0.13 11.73 11.31
N ASN A 257 0.84 11.95 12.18
CA ASN A 257 0.60 12.17 13.61
C ASN A 257 -0.23 13.44 13.91
N GLN A 258 -0.42 14.36 12.97
CA GLN A 258 -1.28 15.52 13.15
C GLN A 258 -2.78 15.17 13.00
N ILE A 259 -3.12 14.04 12.37
CA ILE A 259 -4.49 13.60 12.11
C ILE A 259 -5.06 12.87 13.33
N ASP A 260 -6.25 13.24 13.80
CA ASP A 260 -7.01 12.57 14.85
C ASP A 260 -8.06 11.64 14.29
N ILE A 261 -8.73 12.07 13.22
CA ILE A 261 -9.75 11.32 12.50
C ILE A 261 -9.31 11.25 11.05
N GLY A 262 -8.87 10.06 10.61
CA GLY A 262 -8.41 9.82 9.26
C GLY A 262 -9.54 9.36 8.34
N LEU A 263 -9.69 10.01 7.19
CA LEU A 263 -10.71 9.66 6.21
C LEU A 263 -10.14 8.77 5.11
N MET A 264 -10.87 7.72 4.75
CA MET A 264 -10.53 6.86 3.62
C MET A 264 -11.74 6.65 2.70
N PRO A 265 -12.15 7.69 1.96
CA PRO A 265 -13.15 7.54 0.91
C PRO A 265 -12.58 6.68 -0.22
N VAL A 266 -13.37 5.69 -0.63
CA VAL A 266 -13.06 4.78 -1.74
C VAL A 266 -14.33 4.64 -2.59
N PRO A 267 -14.30 4.97 -3.89
CA PRO A 267 -15.48 4.82 -4.74
C PRO A 267 -15.86 3.35 -4.93
N ASP A 268 -17.10 3.11 -5.28
CA ASP A 268 -17.57 1.78 -5.63
C ASP A 268 -17.03 1.39 -7.00
N GLY A 269 -16.35 0.25 -7.06
CA GLY A 269 -15.75 -0.25 -8.30
C GLY A 269 -14.99 -1.55 -8.10
N GLU A 270 -14.93 -2.33 -9.17
CA GLU A 270 -14.24 -3.62 -9.14
C GLU A 270 -12.73 -3.48 -8.85
N TRP A 271 -12.10 -2.42 -9.37
CA TRP A 271 -10.72 -2.10 -9.05
C TRP A 271 -10.50 -1.82 -7.57
N GLU A 272 -11.44 -1.13 -6.96
CA GLU A 272 -11.38 -0.72 -5.57
C GLU A 272 -11.55 -1.90 -4.60
N LEU A 273 -12.20 -2.98 -5.01
CA LEU A 273 -12.24 -4.25 -4.25
C LEU A 273 -10.84 -4.85 -4.03
N GLY A 274 -9.91 -4.59 -4.96
CA GLY A 274 -8.51 -5.02 -4.81
C GLY A 274 -7.68 -4.17 -3.84
N LYS A 275 -8.20 -3.05 -3.33
CA LYS A 275 -7.44 -2.14 -2.44
C LYS A 275 -7.37 -2.66 -1.01
N VAL A 276 -6.25 -2.40 -0.36
CA VAL A 276 -5.89 -2.94 0.96
C VAL A 276 -6.46 -2.13 2.14
N GLY A 277 -7.03 -0.96 1.94
CA GLY A 277 -7.36 -0.10 3.08
C GLY A 277 -6.13 0.51 3.78
N PHE A 278 -5.01 0.62 3.09
CA PHE A 278 -3.71 0.96 3.67
C PHE A 278 -3.67 2.29 4.44
N LYS A 279 -4.44 3.29 4.00
CA LYS A 279 -4.56 4.56 4.73
C LYS A 279 -5.11 4.34 6.15
N ALA A 280 -6.15 3.53 6.30
CA ALA A 280 -6.72 3.20 7.60
C ALA A 280 -5.71 2.46 8.49
N ILE A 281 -4.88 1.58 7.90
CA ILE A 281 -3.78 0.92 8.62
C ILE A 281 -2.79 1.96 9.14
N GLN A 282 -2.37 2.92 8.32
CA GLN A 282 -1.43 3.98 8.72
C GLN A 282 -2.03 4.91 9.78
N TYR A 283 -3.29 5.34 9.63
CA TYR A 283 -3.98 6.17 10.63
C TYR A 283 -4.03 5.47 11.99
N SER A 284 -4.52 4.23 12.00
CA SER A 284 -4.60 3.45 13.23
C SER A 284 -3.23 3.18 13.85
N ALA A 285 -2.19 2.99 13.03
CA ALA A 285 -0.83 2.78 13.51
C ALA A 285 -0.25 4.02 14.22
N VAL A 286 -0.60 5.24 13.81
CA VAL A 286 -0.20 6.48 14.49
C VAL A 286 -1.21 6.96 15.53
N GLY A 287 -2.21 6.14 15.86
CA GLY A 287 -3.21 6.46 16.88
C GLY A 287 -4.29 7.46 16.42
N ALA A 288 -4.65 7.46 15.15
CA ALA A 288 -5.83 8.14 14.65
C ALA A 288 -7.00 7.16 14.43
N VAL A 289 -8.23 7.63 14.58
CA VAL A 289 -9.45 6.86 14.29
C VAL A 289 -9.74 6.94 12.79
N SER A 290 -10.17 5.85 12.18
CA SER A 290 -10.47 5.81 10.75
C SER A 290 -11.97 5.84 10.48
N VAL A 291 -12.41 6.68 9.53
CA VAL A 291 -13.72 6.60 8.89
C VAL A 291 -13.51 6.19 7.44
N VAL A 292 -14.06 5.05 7.06
CA VAL A 292 -13.77 4.40 5.77
C VAL A 292 -15.04 4.08 5.01
N SER A 293 -14.98 4.10 3.68
CA SER A 293 -16.05 3.59 2.82
C SER A 293 -16.25 2.09 3.02
N ASP A 294 -17.49 1.64 2.95
CA ASP A 294 -17.88 0.22 2.89
C ASP A 294 -17.60 -0.36 1.49
N THR A 295 -16.37 -0.16 1.01
CA THR A 295 -15.90 -0.63 -0.30
C THR A 295 -14.44 -1.07 -0.17
N GLY A 296 -14.10 -2.17 -0.86
CA GLY A 296 -12.75 -2.76 -0.76
C GLY A 296 -12.51 -3.36 0.62
N SER A 297 -11.28 -3.29 1.10
CA SER A 297 -10.88 -3.88 2.39
C SER A 297 -11.10 -2.96 3.60
N GLY A 298 -11.95 -1.94 3.49
CA GLY A 298 -12.28 -1.09 4.63
C GLY A 298 -12.82 -1.89 5.82
N ASN A 299 -13.73 -2.83 5.56
CA ASN A 299 -14.36 -3.72 6.54
C ASN A 299 -13.38 -4.69 7.22
N GLU A 300 -12.23 -4.97 6.59
CA GLU A 300 -11.22 -5.88 7.14
C GLU A 300 -10.27 -5.15 8.08
N VAL A 301 -10.05 -3.86 7.82
CA VAL A 301 -9.11 -3.02 8.57
C VAL A 301 -9.77 -2.30 9.73
N VAL A 302 -11.07 -2.00 9.63
CA VAL A 302 -11.82 -1.25 10.63
C VAL A 302 -12.98 -2.08 11.17
N GLU A 303 -13.01 -2.33 12.48
CA GLU A 303 -14.18 -2.87 13.20
C GLU A 303 -15.15 -1.74 13.49
N HIS A 304 -16.29 -1.71 12.79
CA HIS A 304 -17.30 -0.65 12.89
C HIS A 304 -17.76 -0.42 14.35
N GLY A 305 -17.73 0.84 14.79
CA GLY A 305 -18.10 1.26 16.14
C GLY A 305 -17.10 0.93 17.24
N LYS A 306 -16.01 0.21 16.93
CA LYS A 306 -14.99 -0.20 17.89
C LYS A 306 -13.62 0.42 17.61
N THR A 307 -13.12 0.27 16.37
CA THR A 307 -11.81 0.81 15.95
C THR A 307 -11.96 2.00 14.97
N GLY A 308 -13.19 2.32 14.59
CA GLY A 308 -13.54 3.37 13.66
C GLY A 308 -14.92 3.14 13.07
N PHE A 309 -15.21 3.78 11.94
CA PHE A 309 -16.49 3.62 11.26
C PHE A 309 -16.30 3.15 9.81
N VAL A 310 -17.13 2.16 9.43
CA VAL A 310 -17.28 1.68 8.06
C VAL A 310 -18.66 2.13 7.58
N ILE A 311 -18.70 2.92 6.51
CA ILE A 311 -19.93 3.64 6.11
C ILE A 311 -20.14 3.64 4.59
N SER A 312 -21.40 3.77 4.17
CA SER A 312 -21.74 3.96 2.77
C SER A 312 -21.26 5.32 2.23
N ASN A 313 -21.06 5.41 0.91
CA ASN A 313 -20.61 6.63 0.23
C ASN A 313 -21.72 7.68 0.04
N THR A 314 -22.50 7.97 1.08
CA THR A 314 -23.47 9.05 1.08
C THR A 314 -22.98 10.23 1.91
N THR A 315 -23.29 11.45 1.49
CA THR A 315 -22.93 12.68 2.25
C THR A 315 -23.42 12.59 3.69
N GLU A 316 -24.62 12.07 3.92
CA GLU A 316 -25.22 11.95 5.25
C GLU A 316 -24.45 10.96 6.14
N ALA A 317 -24.05 9.78 5.61
CA ALA A 317 -23.29 8.81 6.39
C ALA A 317 -21.91 9.35 6.80
N TRP A 318 -21.22 10.04 5.88
CA TRP A 318 -19.96 10.73 6.19
C TRP A 318 -20.16 11.82 7.23
N LYS A 319 -21.17 12.68 7.04
CA LYS A 319 -21.49 13.78 7.97
C LYS A 319 -21.77 13.23 9.36
N THR A 320 -22.71 12.30 9.50
CA THR A 320 -23.12 11.73 10.79
C THR A 320 -21.97 11.08 11.54
N SER A 321 -21.13 10.30 10.83
CA SER A 321 -20.02 9.59 11.48
C SER A 321 -18.92 10.53 11.95
N ILE A 322 -18.58 11.55 11.15
CA ILE A 322 -17.56 12.53 11.52
C ILE A 322 -18.12 13.44 12.64
N GLN A 323 -19.36 13.89 12.55
CA GLN A 323 -20.03 14.67 13.57
C GLN A 323 -20.00 13.96 14.93
N TYR A 324 -20.38 12.66 14.96
CA TYR A 324 -20.34 11.87 16.18
C TYR A 324 -18.95 11.89 16.84
N LEU A 325 -17.89 11.77 16.06
CA LEU A 325 -16.51 11.81 16.58
C LEU A 325 -16.12 13.21 17.06
N LEU A 326 -16.56 14.26 16.38
CA LEU A 326 -16.32 15.66 16.78
C LEU A 326 -17.01 15.99 18.11
N GLU A 327 -18.24 15.50 18.31
CA GLU A 327 -19.03 15.69 19.54
C GLU A 327 -18.58 14.81 20.71
N ASN A 328 -17.86 13.71 20.42
CA ASN A 328 -17.45 12.72 21.42
C ASN A 328 -15.92 12.46 21.43
N PRO A 329 -15.09 13.44 21.83
CA PRO A 329 -13.62 13.28 21.83
C PRO A 329 -13.12 12.07 22.62
N GLN A 330 -13.81 11.68 23.71
CA GLN A 330 -13.46 10.51 24.51
C GLN A 330 -13.62 9.20 23.72
N CYS A 331 -14.58 9.15 22.79
CA CYS A 331 -14.75 8.03 21.87
C CYS A 331 -13.59 7.95 20.87
N VAL A 332 -13.09 9.10 20.39
CA VAL A 332 -11.89 9.15 19.53
C VAL A 332 -10.69 8.53 20.26
N GLU A 333 -10.42 8.91 21.52
CA GLU A 333 -9.32 8.35 22.29
C GLU A 333 -9.45 6.84 22.52
N LYS A 334 -10.66 6.38 22.87
CA LYS A 334 -10.93 4.95 23.09
C LYS A 334 -10.72 4.16 21.79
N MET A 335 -11.38 4.58 20.70
CA MET A 335 -11.29 3.91 19.41
C MET A 335 -9.86 3.90 18.85
N SER A 336 -9.10 4.97 19.05
CA SER A 336 -7.69 5.09 18.65
C SER A 336 -6.82 3.99 19.31
N ARG A 337 -6.97 3.78 20.62
CA ARG A 337 -6.24 2.71 21.34
C ARG A 337 -6.62 1.32 20.84
N GLU A 338 -7.92 1.07 20.67
CA GLU A 338 -8.42 -0.21 20.12
C GLU A 338 -7.92 -0.44 18.69
N ALA A 339 -7.96 0.61 17.86
CA ALA A 339 -7.50 0.56 16.47
C ALA A 339 -6.01 0.19 16.39
N ARG A 340 -5.14 0.85 17.17
CA ARG A 340 -3.72 0.54 17.17
C ARG A 340 -3.46 -0.91 17.67
N THR A 341 -4.17 -1.35 18.70
CA THR A 341 -4.08 -2.74 19.18
C THR A 341 -4.51 -3.74 18.12
N TYR A 342 -5.56 -3.43 17.38
CA TYR A 342 -6.03 -4.27 16.27
C TYR A 342 -5.01 -4.35 15.13
N ILE A 343 -4.41 -3.21 14.74
CA ILE A 343 -3.36 -3.18 13.72
C ILE A 343 -2.12 -3.95 14.18
N ASP A 344 -1.68 -3.83 15.42
CA ASP A 344 -0.55 -4.61 15.94
C ASP A 344 -0.77 -6.11 15.78
N ARG A 345 -1.96 -6.58 16.10
CA ARG A 345 -2.30 -8.02 16.06
C ARG A 345 -2.47 -8.58 14.64
N LYS A 346 -2.88 -7.78 13.66
CA LYS A 346 -3.21 -8.28 12.32
C LYS A 346 -2.30 -7.74 11.20
N TYR A 347 -1.86 -6.50 11.30
CA TYR A 347 -1.23 -5.77 10.20
C TYR A 347 0.19 -5.29 10.52
N SER A 348 0.76 -5.66 11.67
CA SER A 348 2.16 -5.33 11.95
C SER A 348 3.11 -6.24 11.17
N VAL A 349 4.29 -5.69 10.82
CA VAL A 349 5.39 -6.46 10.23
C VAL A 349 5.72 -7.66 11.12
N ARG A 350 5.80 -7.44 12.44
CA ARG A 350 6.14 -8.47 13.43
C ARG A 350 5.25 -9.72 13.30
N VAL A 351 3.95 -9.54 13.23
CA VAL A 351 2.98 -10.67 13.18
C VAL A 351 2.98 -11.35 11.82
N ASN A 352 3.27 -10.62 10.75
CA ASN A 352 3.23 -11.13 9.37
C ASN A 352 4.59 -11.64 8.86
N THR A 353 5.67 -11.39 9.60
CA THR A 353 7.02 -11.89 9.24
C THR A 353 7.07 -13.40 9.03
N PRO A 354 6.48 -14.26 9.89
CA PRO A 354 6.49 -15.71 9.64
C PRO A 354 5.80 -16.10 8.34
N VAL A 355 4.70 -15.42 7.98
CA VAL A 355 3.99 -15.65 6.72
C VAL A 355 4.85 -15.23 5.53
N PHE A 356 5.53 -14.08 5.60
CA PHE A 356 6.43 -13.63 4.55
C PHE A 356 7.61 -14.58 4.36
N LEU A 357 8.25 -15.01 5.46
CA LEU A 357 9.37 -15.97 5.42
C LEU A 357 8.97 -17.33 4.85
N SER A 358 7.76 -17.79 5.12
CA SER A 358 7.24 -19.06 4.59
C SER A 358 7.17 -19.10 3.07
N LEU A 359 7.04 -17.93 2.41
CA LEU A 359 7.10 -17.83 0.95
C LEU A 359 8.42 -18.32 0.36
N PHE A 360 9.48 -18.40 1.18
CA PHE A 360 10.83 -18.82 0.80
C PHE A 360 11.27 -20.10 1.51
N ASP A 361 10.35 -20.86 2.10
CA ASP A 361 10.65 -22.04 2.95
C ASP A 361 11.66 -21.71 4.08
N ILE A 362 11.47 -20.56 4.72
CA ILE A 362 12.26 -20.12 5.86
C ILE A 362 11.39 -20.20 7.10
N THR A 363 11.85 -20.93 8.09
CA THR A 363 11.26 -20.90 9.44
C THR A 363 11.97 -19.82 10.23
N GLN A 364 11.21 -18.94 10.87
CA GLN A 364 11.78 -17.90 11.72
C GLN A 364 12.60 -18.57 12.84
N ALA A 365 13.85 -18.14 12.99
CA ALA A 365 14.64 -18.56 14.15
C ALA A 365 13.90 -18.12 15.44
N PRO A 366 13.92 -18.93 16.51
CA PRO A 366 13.36 -18.49 17.79
C PRO A 366 13.98 -17.15 18.16
N SER A 367 13.16 -16.12 18.34
CA SER A 367 13.66 -14.87 18.89
C SER A 367 14.25 -15.18 20.27
N GLU A 368 15.53 -14.94 20.45
CA GLU A 368 16.08 -14.88 21.82
C GLU A 368 15.23 -13.87 22.57
N ALA A 369 14.45 -14.38 23.51
CA ALA A 369 13.65 -13.54 24.37
C ALA A 369 14.63 -12.64 25.12
N THR A 370 14.70 -11.38 24.73
CA THR A 370 15.37 -10.37 25.55
C THR A 370 14.62 -10.31 26.88
N SER A 371 15.23 -10.97 27.84
CA SER A 371 14.89 -10.94 29.26
C SER A 371 14.98 -9.54 29.84
#